data_394135b2f7e26073ff7080d4be1ef834
#
_entry.id   394135b2f7e26073ff7080d4be1ef834
#
_cell.length_a   1.000
_cell.length_b   1.000
_cell.length_c   1.000
_cell.angle_alpha   90.00
_cell.angle_beta   90.00
_cell.angle_gamma   90.00
#
_symmetry.space_group_name_H-M   'P 1'
#
loop_
_entity.id
_entity.type
_entity.pdbx_description
1 polymer ?
#
loop_
_entity_poly.entity_id
_entity_poly.type
_entity_poly.pdbx_seq_one_letter_code
_entity_poly.pdbx_strand_id
1 'polypeptide(L)'
;MPVDKEALAIAHEVLEYVKRLQNDRSAPQIPERFADDLEFLSYHKKIVELRSSLIALSKGDLSELIKEKGFIAGCCKTLQAHLRHMVWKVKQVESEDYDQHIDFFGELGASFNHMADRLMRTTKALRQKEEALIELATSLQKEVKKRSEVVAELKKSEQRFKYLAQHDTLTGLLNRRAFFDSAEMGLESASSLKKTCCVCMLDVDNFKKFNDTYGHPEGDRALQYVVKHSLNTLRQVDIMGRYGGEEFIFLLTNIDEEHAYVAADRIRLSIENNTFDLQNGATVAITASMGAAMVLPGDKSGSDYAAMLRAGIAKADAALYQAKTQGRNRVCMAR
;
A
#
# COMPACT_ATOMS: atom_id res chain seq x y z
N MET A 1 93.69 -53.82 -11.92
CA MET A 1 94.10 -52.46 -11.47
C MET A 1 93.59 -52.29 -10.07
N PRO A 2 94.43 -51.96 -9.06
CA PRO A 2 93.92 -51.67 -7.72
C PRO A 2 93.09 -50.41 -7.78
N VAL A 3 91.87 -50.55 -7.35
CA VAL A 3 90.98 -49.33 -7.19
C VAL A 3 91.63 -48.39 -6.22
N ASP A 4 91.90 -47.16 -6.69
CA ASP A 4 92.48 -46.14 -5.87
C ASP A 4 91.51 -45.84 -4.70
N LYS A 5 91.90 -46.20 -3.48
CA LYS A 5 91.10 -46.11 -2.26
C LYS A 5 90.70 -44.63 -1.95
N GLU A 6 91.57 -43.68 -2.36
CA GLU A 6 91.34 -42.25 -2.20
C GLU A 6 90.27 -41.78 -3.19
N ALA A 7 90.31 -42.22 -4.47
CA ALA A 7 89.27 -41.89 -5.45
C ALA A 7 87.92 -42.47 -5.04
N LEU A 8 87.86 -43.65 -4.41
CA LEU A 8 86.61 -44.25 -3.92
C LEU A 8 86.05 -43.47 -2.72
N ALA A 9 86.91 -42.99 -1.82
CA ALA A 9 86.48 -42.16 -0.67
C ALA A 9 85.92 -40.80 -1.11
N ILE A 10 86.58 -40.16 -2.09
CA ILE A 10 86.09 -38.93 -2.71
C ILE A 10 84.72 -39.14 -3.36
N ALA A 11 84.55 -40.18 -4.15
CA ALA A 11 83.27 -40.49 -4.79
C ALA A 11 82.16 -40.75 -3.77
N HIS A 12 82.45 -41.40 -2.64
CA HIS A 12 81.50 -41.64 -1.59
C HIS A 12 81.07 -40.32 -0.88
N GLU A 13 82.05 -39.46 -0.56
CA GLU A 13 81.79 -38.13 0.05
C GLU A 13 80.96 -37.24 -0.84
N VAL A 14 81.21 -37.17 -2.12
CA VAL A 14 80.40 -36.47 -3.13
C VAL A 14 78.99 -37.02 -3.21
N LEU A 15 78.87 -38.36 -3.21
CA LEU A 15 77.55 -39.01 -3.26
C LEU A 15 76.70 -38.71 -2.02
N GLU A 16 77.31 -38.80 -0.82
CA GLU A 16 76.61 -38.47 0.41
C GLU A 16 76.22 -36.98 0.48
N TYR A 17 77.08 -36.10 0.00
CA TYR A 17 76.79 -34.71 -0.13
C TYR A 17 75.62 -34.41 -1.05
N VAL A 18 75.60 -35.02 -2.23
CA VAL A 18 74.50 -34.90 -3.23
C VAL A 18 73.19 -35.42 -2.63
N LYS A 19 73.21 -36.58 -1.92
CA LYS A 19 72.05 -37.10 -1.23
C LYS A 19 71.45 -36.10 -0.22
N ARG A 20 72.33 -35.52 0.62
CA ARG A 20 71.95 -34.49 1.59
C ARG A 20 71.35 -33.22 0.87
N LEU A 21 72.00 -32.82 -0.20
CA LEU A 21 71.55 -31.65 -0.99
C LEU A 21 70.18 -31.88 -1.63
N GLN A 22 69.84 -33.14 -1.92
CA GLN A 22 68.55 -33.50 -2.45
C GLN A 22 67.48 -33.68 -1.37
N ASN A 23 67.82 -34.22 -0.21
CA ASN A 23 66.80 -34.72 0.75
C ASN A 23 66.69 -33.91 2.02
N ASP A 24 67.72 -33.14 2.44
CA ASP A 24 67.71 -32.42 3.70
C ASP A 24 66.88 -31.12 3.56
N ARG A 25 66.20 -30.67 4.62
CA ARG A 25 65.43 -29.43 4.64
C ARG A 25 66.23 -28.15 4.42
N SER A 26 67.52 -28.18 4.87
CA SER A 26 68.49 -27.10 4.66
C SER A 26 69.59 -27.55 3.71
N ALA A 27 70.21 -26.63 3.01
CA ALA A 27 71.38 -26.97 2.19
C ALA A 27 72.52 -27.40 3.08
N PRO A 28 73.19 -28.57 2.81
CA PRO A 28 74.32 -29.00 3.59
C PRO A 28 75.52 -28.04 3.41
N GLN A 29 76.34 -27.97 4.40
CA GLN A 29 77.65 -27.27 4.28
C GLN A 29 78.51 -27.97 3.26
N ILE A 30 79.34 -27.21 2.53
CA ILE A 30 80.27 -27.71 1.57
C ILE A 30 81.36 -28.43 2.33
N PRO A 31 81.72 -29.67 1.94
CA PRO A 31 82.83 -30.40 2.57
C PRO A 31 84.15 -29.61 2.43
N GLU A 32 84.93 -29.51 3.49
CA GLU A 32 86.19 -28.74 3.52
C GLU A 32 87.12 -29.01 2.36
N ARG A 33 87.19 -30.29 1.89
CA ARG A 33 87.98 -30.73 0.72
C ARG A 33 87.62 -29.99 -0.58
N PHE A 34 86.35 -29.53 -0.75
CA PHE A 34 85.86 -28.84 -1.95
C PHE A 34 85.63 -27.36 -1.73
N ALA A 35 86.09 -26.81 -0.58
CA ALA A 35 85.88 -25.43 -0.21
C ALA A 35 86.51 -24.41 -1.19
N ASP A 36 87.59 -24.80 -1.85
CA ASP A 36 88.31 -23.96 -2.83
C ASP A 36 88.06 -24.40 -4.29
N ASP A 37 87.22 -25.42 -4.52
CA ASP A 37 86.89 -25.89 -5.86
C ASP A 37 85.83 -25.02 -6.50
N LEU A 38 86.22 -24.13 -7.41
CA LEU A 38 85.37 -23.17 -8.09
C LEU A 38 84.23 -23.82 -8.91
N GLU A 39 84.43 -24.96 -9.44
CA GLU A 39 83.43 -25.68 -10.21
C GLU A 39 82.41 -26.33 -9.29
N PHE A 40 82.83 -26.95 -8.22
CA PHE A 40 81.98 -27.50 -7.17
C PHE A 40 81.17 -26.40 -6.49
N LEU A 41 81.78 -25.28 -6.11
CA LEU A 41 81.11 -24.11 -5.52
C LEU A 41 80.03 -23.57 -6.48
N SER A 42 80.38 -23.43 -7.73
CA SER A 42 79.40 -22.95 -8.75
C SER A 42 78.21 -23.88 -8.86
N TYR A 43 78.45 -25.20 -8.87
CA TYR A 43 77.38 -26.21 -8.92
C TYR A 43 76.52 -26.20 -7.64
N HIS A 44 77.09 -26.15 -6.45
CA HIS A 44 76.40 -26.05 -5.22
C HIS A 44 75.47 -24.81 -5.19
N LYS A 45 76.02 -23.66 -5.54
CA LYS A 45 75.21 -22.38 -5.57
C LYS A 45 73.99 -22.51 -6.50
N LYS A 46 74.18 -23.07 -7.69
CA LYS A 46 73.09 -23.28 -8.66
C LYS A 46 71.97 -24.18 -8.12
N ILE A 47 72.32 -25.26 -7.42
CA ILE A 47 71.32 -26.18 -6.88
C ILE A 47 70.59 -25.56 -5.69
N VAL A 48 71.30 -24.83 -4.82
CA VAL A 48 70.70 -24.13 -3.67
C VAL A 48 69.73 -23.05 -4.14
N GLU A 49 70.10 -22.28 -5.14
CA GLU A 49 69.21 -21.24 -5.74
C GLU A 49 67.99 -21.88 -6.40
N LEU A 50 68.16 -22.97 -7.16
CA LEU A 50 67.05 -23.71 -7.76
C LEU A 50 66.14 -24.33 -6.71
N ARG A 51 66.70 -24.87 -5.65
CA ARG A 51 65.92 -25.40 -4.51
C ARG A 51 65.13 -24.33 -3.79
N SER A 52 65.73 -23.15 -3.53
CA SER A 52 65.03 -21.99 -2.95
C SER A 52 63.86 -21.60 -3.82
N SER A 53 64.05 -21.49 -5.12
CA SER A 53 62.98 -21.15 -6.07
C SER A 53 61.86 -22.21 -6.12
N LEU A 54 62.19 -23.52 -6.00
CA LEU A 54 61.20 -24.58 -5.91
C LEU A 54 60.39 -24.52 -4.62
N ILE A 55 61.04 -24.19 -3.48
CA ILE A 55 60.36 -24.01 -2.21
C ILE A 55 59.41 -22.80 -2.27
N ALA A 56 59.82 -21.67 -2.84
CA ALA A 56 58.95 -20.52 -3.07
C ALA A 56 57.73 -20.91 -3.94
N LEU A 57 57.97 -21.58 -5.05
CA LEU A 57 56.95 -22.05 -5.96
C LEU A 57 55.93 -23.01 -5.25
N SER A 58 56.44 -23.93 -4.40
CA SER A 58 55.61 -24.88 -3.64
C SER A 58 54.70 -24.18 -2.60
N LYS A 59 55.11 -23.01 -2.13
CA LYS A 59 54.31 -22.14 -1.22
C LYS A 59 53.37 -21.19 -1.96
N GLY A 60 53.36 -21.23 -3.29
CA GLY A 60 52.54 -20.36 -4.11
C GLY A 60 53.15 -18.98 -4.38
N ASP A 61 54.39 -18.75 -3.94
CA ASP A 61 55.10 -17.54 -4.29
C ASP A 61 55.64 -17.60 -5.72
N LEU A 62 54.96 -16.89 -6.59
CA LEU A 62 55.31 -16.81 -8.01
C LEU A 62 56.14 -15.56 -8.35
N SER A 63 56.50 -14.74 -7.36
CA SER A 63 57.16 -13.45 -7.58
C SER A 63 58.63 -13.58 -7.98
N GLU A 64 59.35 -14.58 -7.40
CA GLU A 64 60.75 -14.77 -7.66
C GLU A 64 61.04 -15.28 -9.09
N LEU A 65 62.05 -14.72 -9.73
CA LEU A 65 62.50 -15.16 -11.05
C LEU A 65 63.54 -16.28 -10.92
N ILE A 66 63.27 -17.41 -11.51
CA ILE A 66 64.24 -18.51 -11.61
C ILE A 66 65.34 -18.11 -12.63
N LYS A 67 66.53 -17.77 -12.12
CA LYS A 67 67.63 -17.27 -12.97
C LYS A 67 68.45 -18.40 -13.58
N GLU A 68 68.48 -19.57 -12.93
CA GLU A 68 69.28 -20.72 -13.28
C GLU A 68 68.98 -21.24 -14.72
N LYS A 69 70.01 -21.86 -15.33
CA LYS A 69 69.93 -22.51 -16.65
C LYS A 69 70.01 -24.04 -16.51
N GLY A 70 69.43 -24.75 -17.48
CA GLY A 70 69.45 -26.23 -17.53
C GLY A 70 68.00 -26.78 -17.62
N PHE A 71 67.89 -28.06 -17.82
CA PHE A 71 66.62 -28.75 -18.10
C PHE A 71 65.61 -28.56 -16.95
N ILE A 72 66.02 -28.82 -15.70
CA ILE A 72 65.14 -28.72 -14.51
C ILE A 72 64.71 -27.25 -14.31
N ALA A 73 65.63 -26.31 -14.40
CA ALA A 73 65.32 -24.89 -14.27
C ALA A 73 64.36 -24.45 -15.38
N GLY A 74 64.48 -24.96 -16.60
CA GLY A 74 63.55 -24.74 -17.71
C GLY A 74 62.15 -25.25 -17.39
N CYS A 75 62.02 -26.49 -16.89
CA CYS A 75 60.72 -27.03 -16.46
C CYS A 75 60.05 -26.16 -15.37
N CYS A 76 60.84 -25.74 -14.36
CA CYS A 76 60.34 -24.86 -13.28
C CYS A 76 59.88 -23.51 -13.80
N LYS A 77 60.61 -22.88 -14.74
CA LYS A 77 60.22 -21.62 -15.39
C LYS A 77 58.90 -21.77 -16.14
N THR A 78 58.77 -22.86 -16.92
CA THR A 78 57.51 -23.14 -17.62
C THR A 78 56.34 -23.34 -16.68
N LEU A 79 56.52 -24.11 -15.59
CA LEU A 79 55.52 -24.29 -14.56
C LEU A 79 55.11 -22.96 -13.91
N GLN A 80 56.10 -22.14 -13.52
CA GLN A 80 55.86 -20.82 -12.94
C GLN A 80 55.09 -19.90 -13.90
N ALA A 81 55.48 -19.90 -15.18
CA ALA A 81 54.77 -19.10 -16.20
C ALA A 81 53.32 -19.52 -16.34
N HIS A 82 53.06 -20.81 -16.39
CA HIS A 82 51.70 -21.38 -16.46
C HIS A 82 50.87 -21.00 -15.21
N LEU A 83 51.45 -21.11 -14.01
CA LEU A 83 50.76 -20.74 -12.76
C LEU A 83 50.46 -19.25 -12.71
N ARG A 84 51.39 -18.39 -13.12
CA ARG A 84 51.11 -16.94 -13.25
C ARG A 84 50.02 -16.65 -14.24
N HIS A 85 50.01 -17.30 -15.37
CA HIS A 85 48.96 -17.14 -16.37
C HIS A 85 47.59 -17.60 -15.84
N MET A 86 47.58 -18.74 -15.13
CA MET A 86 46.34 -19.22 -14.48
C MET A 86 45.80 -18.22 -13.47
N VAL A 87 46.66 -17.67 -12.58
CA VAL A 87 46.26 -16.63 -11.62
C VAL A 87 45.70 -15.40 -12.32
N TRP A 88 46.34 -15.00 -13.43
CA TRP A 88 45.83 -13.88 -14.23
C TRP A 88 44.45 -14.17 -14.81
N LYS A 89 44.23 -15.36 -15.40
CA LYS A 89 42.94 -15.82 -15.92
C LYS A 89 41.85 -15.86 -14.83
N VAL A 90 42.17 -16.36 -13.65
CA VAL A 90 41.26 -16.38 -12.50
C VAL A 90 40.82 -14.94 -12.13
N LYS A 91 41.76 -13.97 -12.09
CA LYS A 91 41.44 -12.57 -11.85
C LYS A 91 40.58 -11.93 -12.93
N GLN A 92 40.71 -12.34 -14.19
CA GLN A 92 39.78 -11.88 -15.24
C GLN A 92 38.38 -12.40 -15.02
N VAL A 93 38.23 -13.70 -14.65
CA VAL A 93 36.92 -14.26 -14.28
C VAL A 93 36.32 -13.56 -13.05
N GLU A 94 37.14 -13.20 -12.06
CA GLU A 94 36.70 -12.42 -10.90
C GLU A 94 36.15 -11.02 -11.29
N SER A 95 36.74 -10.41 -12.34
CA SER A 95 36.25 -9.14 -12.91
C SER A 95 35.11 -9.29 -13.92
N GLU A 96 34.43 -10.44 -13.89
CA GLU A 96 33.28 -10.80 -14.76
C GLU A 96 33.64 -11.03 -16.25
N ASP A 97 34.94 -11.11 -16.59
CA ASP A 97 35.36 -11.54 -17.92
C ASP A 97 35.44 -13.07 -17.93
N TYR A 98 34.32 -13.72 -18.21
CA TYR A 98 34.17 -15.18 -18.21
C TYR A 98 34.68 -15.84 -19.51
N ASP A 99 35.05 -15.06 -20.54
CA ASP A 99 35.58 -15.60 -21.80
C ASP A 99 37.08 -15.93 -21.69
N GLN A 100 37.41 -16.69 -20.65
CA GLN A 100 38.76 -17.12 -20.34
C GLN A 100 38.91 -18.61 -20.52
N HIS A 101 39.88 -19.02 -21.35
CA HIS A 101 40.17 -20.40 -21.62
C HIS A 101 41.63 -20.76 -21.30
N ILE A 102 41.87 -21.93 -20.71
CA ILE A 102 43.19 -22.44 -20.37
C ILE A 102 43.46 -23.74 -21.17
N ASP A 103 44.50 -23.73 -21.95
CA ASP A 103 44.90 -24.87 -22.82
C ASP A 103 46.01 -25.76 -22.21
N PHE A 104 46.43 -25.43 -20.98
CA PHE A 104 47.50 -26.15 -20.25
C PHE A 104 46.98 -26.67 -18.91
N PHE A 105 47.75 -27.46 -18.20
CA PHE A 105 47.42 -28.16 -16.97
C PHE A 105 46.34 -29.25 -17.08
N GLY A 106 46.05 -29.79 -18.26
CA GLY A 106 45.19 -30.97 -18.43
C GLY A 106 43.86 -30.86 -17.67
N GLU A 107 43.60 -31.72 -16.69
CA GLU A 107 42.35 -31.74 -15.92
C GLU A 107 42.06 -30.44 -15.16
N LEU A 108 43.11 -29.78 -14.63
CA LEU A 108 42.93 -28.50 -13.91
C LEU A 108 42.46 -27.39 -14.86
N GLY A 109 43.05 -27.32 -16.06
CA GLY A 109 42.64 -26.38 -17.10
C GLY A 109 41.21 -26.67 -17.57
N ALA A 110 40.85 -27.92 -17.80
CA ALA A 110 39.51 -28.34 -18.17
C ALA A 110 38.46 -27.98 -17.08
N SER A 111 38.80 -28.19 -15.81
CA SER A 111 37.94 -27.84 -14.67
C SER A 111 37.73 -26.34 -14.56
N PHE A 112 38.78 -25.53 -14.77
CA PHE A 112 38.69 -24.09 -14.81
C PHE A 112 37.76 -23.61 -15.94
N ASN A 113 37.95 -24.12 -17.16
CA ASN A 113 37.12 -23.76 -18.31
C ASN A 113 35.65 -24.08 -18.09
N HIS A 114 35.35 -25.27 -17.53
CA HIS A 114 33.98 -25.66 -17.18
C HIS A 114 33.38 -24.74 -16.11
N MET A 115 34.17 -24.32 -15.11
CA MET A 115 33.73 -23.37 -14.10
C MET A 115 33.42 -21.99 -14.71
N ALA A 116 34.31 -21.46 -15.56
CA ALA A 116 34.12 -20.16 -16.23
C ALA A 116 32.86 -20.17 -17.10
N ASP A 117 32.67 -21.22 -17.92
CA ASP A 117 31.46 -21.42 -18.71
C ASP A 117 30.18 -21.46 -17.87
N ARG A 118 30.22 -22.19 -16.76
CA ARG A 118 29.07 -22.28 -15.86
C ARG A 118 28.74 -20.95 -15.22
N LEU A 119 29.75 -20.19 -14.77
CA LEU A 119 29.58 -18.84 -14.23
C LEU A 119 28.95 -17.91 -15.28
N MET A 120 29.48 -17.89 -16.50
CA MET A 120 28.95 -17.09 -17.60
C MET A 120 27.46 -17.37 -17.86
N ARG A 121 27.11 -18.67 -17.99
CA ARG A 121 25.70 -19.08 -18.20
C ARG A 121 24.79 -18.67 -17.04
N THR A 122 25.24 -18.86 -15.79
CA THR A 122 24.47 -18.56 -14.60
C THR A 122 24.26 -17.05 -14.45
N THR A 123 25.31 -16.24 -14.66
CA THR A 123 25.23 -14.79 -14.59
C THR A 123 24.31 -14.22 -15.67
N LYS A 124 24.40 -14.73 -16.90
CA LYS A 124 23.51 -14.34 -18.00
C LYS A 124 22.04 -14.67 -17.68
N ALA A 125 21.77 -15.86 -17.16
CA ALA A 125 20.41 -16.27 -16.78
C ALA A 125 19.86 -15.44 -15.61
N LEU A 126 20.71 -15.07 -14.64
CA LEU A 126 20.32 -14.19 -13.54
C LEU A 126 19.96 -12.78 -14.03
N ARG A 127 20.78 -12.17 -14.91
CA ARG A 127 20.47 -10.85 -15.49
C ARG A 127 19.16 -10.86 -16.26
N GLN A 128 18.90 -11.88 -17.07
CA GLN A 128 17.62 -12.01 -17.79
C GLN A 128 16.42 -12.13 -16.84
N LYS A 129 16.56 -12.88 -15.73
CA LYS A 129 15.49 -12.96 -14.72
C LYS A 129 15.28 -11.64 -13.99
N GLU A 130 16.34 -10.92 -13.69
CA GLU A 130 16.28 -9.60 -13.05
C GLU A 130 15.53 -8.59 -13.93
N GLU A 131 15.88 -8.53 -15.22
CA GLU A 131 15.18 -7.68 -16.20
C GLU A 131 13.67 -8.03 -16.28
N ALA A 132 13.35 -9.32 -16.39
CA ALA A 132 11.95 -9.76 -16.42
C ALA A 132 11.18 -9.44 -15.13
N LEU A 133 11.84 -9.54 -13.97
CA LEU A 133 11.23 -9.15 -12.68
C LEU A 133 10.98 -7.65 -12.59
N ILE A 134 11.88 -6.82 -13.11
CA ILE A 134 11.71 -5.36 -13.15
C ILE A 134 10.52 -4.99 -14.06
N GLU A 135 10.41 -5.61 -15.23
CA GLU A 135 9.27 -5.40 -16.12
C GLU A 135 7.94 -5.82 -15.47
N LEU A 136 7.92 -6.97 -14.83
CA LEU A 136 6.73 -7.46 -14.13
C LEU A 136 6.35 -6.55 -12.97
N ALA A 137 7.32 -6.10 -12.17
CA ALA A 137 7.09 -5.18 -11.06
C ALA A 137 6.49 -3.85 -11.53
N THR A 138 7.03 -3.27 -12.60
CA THR A 138 6.51 -2.02 -13.19
C THR A 138 5.10 -2.18 -13.76
N SER A 139 4.81 -3.31 -14.41
CA SER A 139 3.48 -3.65 -14.89
C SER A 139 2.47 -3.80 -13.76
N LEU A 140 2.85 -4.53 -12.69
CA LEU A 140 2.01 -4.70 -11.50
C LEU A 140 1.74 -3.38 -10.79
N GLN A 141 2.73 -2.50 -10.64
CA GLN A 141 2.53 -1.17 -10.06
C GLN A 141 1.50 -0.35 -10.84
N LYS A 142 1.58 -0.38 -12.18
CA LYS A 142 0.62 0.31 -13.04
C LYS A 142 -0.80 -0.25 -12.88
N GLU A 143 -0.92 -1.56 -12.81
CA GLU A 143 -2.22 -2.22 -12.62
C GLU A 143 -2.81 -1.93 -11.23
N VAL A 144 -2.00 -1.99 -10.17
CA VAL A 144 -2.43 -1.65 -8.80
C VAL A 144 -2.92 -0.20 -8.73
N LYS A 145 -2.19 0.75 -9.34
CA LYS A 145 -2.61 2.15 -9.40
C LYS A 145 -3.97 2.30 -10.09
N LYS A 146 -4.14 1.68 -11.27
CA LYS A 146 -5.40 1.72 -12.01
C LYS A 146 -6.57 1.15 -11.20
N ARG A 147 -6.36 0.01 -10.53
CA ARG A 147 -7.38 -0.59 -9.67
C ARG A 147 -7.75 0.29 -8.49
N SER A 148 -6.77 0.95 -7.85
CA SER A 148 -7.03 1.86 -6.73
C SER A 148 -7.88 3.06 -7.15
N GLU A 149 -7.64 3.62 -8.34
CA GLU A 149 -8.45 4.71 -8.92
C GLU A 149 -9.91 4.26 -9.16
N VAL A 150 -10.10 3.09 -9.77
CA VAL A 150 -11.44 2.52 -10.02
C VAL A 150 -12.18 2.24 -8.70
N VAL A 151 -11.50 1.68 -7.69
CA VAL A 151 -12.11 1.42 -6.37
C VAL A 151 -12.53 2.72 -5.69
N ALA A 152 -11.71 3.79 -5.77
CA ALA A 152 -12.04 5.09 -5.21
C ALA A 152 -13.27 5.71 -5.90
N GLU A 153 -13.36 5.59 -7.22
CA GLU A 153 -14.49 6.09 -8.01
C GLU A 153 -15.78 5.30 -7.72
N LEU A 154 -15.69 3.98 -7.63
CA LEU A 154 -16.81 3.11 -7.26
C LEU A 154 -17.35 3.46 -5.87
N LYS A 155 -16.46 3.63 -4.88
CA LYS A 155 -16.85 4.02 -3.51
C LYS A 155 -17.57 5.38 -3.48
N LYS A 156 -17.07 6.36 -4.24
CA LYS A 156 -17.73 7.68 -4.37
C LYS A 156 -19.10 7.56 -5.02
N SER A 157 -19.22 6.74 -6.05
CA SER A 157 -20.50 6.49 -6.73
C SER A 157 -21.48 5.77 -5.79
N GLU A 158 -21.04 4.74 -5.06
CA GLU A 158 -21.87 4.04 -4.07
C GLU A 158 -22.41 5.00 -2.98
N GLN A 159 -21.54 5.86 -2.44
CA GLN A 159 -21.96 6.86 -1.45
C GLN A 159 -22.99 7.81 -2.04
N ARG A 160 -22.78 8.26 -3.29
CA ARG A 160 -23.75 9.11 -3.97
C ARG A 160 -25.09 8.41 -4.19
N PHE A 161 -25.08 7.15 -4.60
CA PHE A 161 -26.31 6.38 -4.75
C PHE A 161 -27.02 6.16 -3.42
N LYS A 162 -26.32 5.86 -2.34
CA LYS A 162 -26.88 5.76 -0.99
C LYS A 162 -27.53 7.07 -0.57
N TYR A 163 -26.84 8.19 -0.79
CA TYR A 163 -27.37 9.51 -0.48
C TYR A 163 -28.66 9.81 -1.28
N LEU A 164 -28.65 9.62 -2.60
CA LEU A 164 -29.80 9.84 -3.47
C LEU A 164 -30.98 8.89 -3.16
N ALA A 165 -30.69 7.66 -2.70
CA ALA A 165 -31.72 6.72 -2.29
C ALA A 165 -32.43 7.13 -0.97
N GLN A 166 -31.79 7.96 -0.15
CA GLN A 166 -32.30 8.37 1.16
C GLN A 166 -32.77 9.83 1.22
N HIS A 167 -32.31 10.68 0.31
CA HIS A 167 -32.60 12.12 0.38
C HIS A 167 -33.36 12.59 -0.85
N ASP A 168 -34.17 13.61 -0.63
CA ASP A 168 -34.81 14.39 -1.67
C ASP A 168 -33.77 15.28 -2.36
N THR A 169 -33.70 15.25 -3.68
CA THR A 169 -32.68 15.94 -4.46
C THR A 169 -32.82 17.46 -4.47
N LEU A 170 -34.02 18.00 -4.28
CA LEU A 170 -34.27 19.41 -4.27
C LEU A 170 -33.93 20.05 -2.89
N THR A 171 -34.35 19.38 -1.83
CA THR A 171 -34.33 19.92 -0.48
C THR A 171 -33.18 19.38 0.38
N GLY A 172 -32.56 18.26 0.01
CA GLY A 172 -31.53 17.58 0.80
C GLY A 172 -32.05 16.88 2.06
N LEU A 173 -33.35 16.97 2.35
CA LEU A 173 -33.99 16.26 3.46
C LEU A 173 -34.07 14.75 3.19
N LEU A 174 -34.36 13.98 4.23
CA LEU A 174 -34.77 12.59 4.05
C LEU A 174 -35.99 12.55 3.11
N ASN A 175 -35.92 11.66 2.12
CA ASN A 175 -37.09 11.36 1.31
C ASN A 175 -38.11 10.57 2.16
N ARG A 176 -39.35 10.44 1.66
CA ARG A 176 -40.43 9.78 2.36
C ARG A 176 -40.01 8.42 2.93
N ARG A 177 -39.33 7.57 2.17
CA ARG A 177 -38.93 6.24 2.61
C ARG A 177 -37.91 6.30 3.77
N ALA A 178 -36.84 7.07 3.59
CA ALA A 178 -35.81 7.20 4.61
C ALA A 178 -36.31 7.89 5.89
N PHE A 179 -37.29 8.80 5.76
CA PHE A 179 -37.98 9.35 6.91
C PHE A 179 -38.70 8.26 7.72
N PHE A 180 -39.47 7.37 7.06
CA PHE A 180 -40.15 6.28 7.75
C PHE A 180 -39.17 5.38 8.48
N ASP A 181 -38.10 4.92 7.80
CA ASP A 181 -37.08 4.08 8.41
C ASP A 181 -36.42 4.76 9.65
N SER A 182 -36.12 6.04 9.55
CA SER A 182 -35.51 6.82 10.66
C SER A 182 -36.49 7.10 11.78
N ALA A 183 -37.76 7.38 11.45
CA ALA A 183 -38.80 7.66 12.43
C ALA A 183 -39.20 6.42 13.23
N GLU A 184 -39.24 5.24 12.62
CA GLU A 184 -39.46 3.99 13.33
C GLU A 184 -38.35 3.72 14.37
N MET A 185 -37.09 3.94 14.02
CA MET A 185 -35.96 3.86 14.96
C MET A 185 -36.06 4.90 16.08
N GLY A 186 -36.53 6.13 15.75
CA GLY A 186 -36.77 7.19 16.70
C GLY A 186 -37.85 6.81 17.73
N LEU A 187 -38.98 6.23 17.28
CA LEU A 187 -40.04 5.74 18.12
C LEU A 187 -39.59 4.57 19.02
N GLU A 188 -38.82 3.63 18.50
CA GLU A 188 -38.24 2.53 19.29
C GLU A 188 -37.34 3.05 20.41
N SER A 189 -36.47 4.03 20.08
CA SER A 189 -35.60 4.69 21.06
C SER A 189 -36.42 5.45 22.14
N ALA A 190 -37.43 6.18 21.74
CA ALA A 190 -38.31 6.89 22.67
C ALA A 190 -39.10 5.93 23.58
N SER A 191 -39.58 4.80 23.04
CA SER A 191 -40.25 3.74 23.82
C SER A 191 -39.33 3.19 24.90
N SER A 192 -38.09 2.88 24.58
CA SER A 192 -37.08 2.38 25.52
C SER A 192 -36.83 3.34 26.68
N LEU A 193 -36.99 4.64 26.43
CA LEU A 193 -36.83 5.72 27.41
C LEU A 193 -38.16 6.15 28.08
N LYS A 194 -39.28 5.48 27.75
CA LYS A 194 -40.64 5.84 28.20
C LYS A 194 -41.00 7.30 27.88
N LYS A 195 -40.63 7.76 26.71
CA LYS A 195 -40.87 9.11 26.24
C LYS A 195 -41.91 9.11 25.12
N THR A 196 -42.64 10.22 25.02
CA THR A 196 -43.61 10.47 23.95
C THR A 196 -42.96 11.16 22.77
N CYS A 197 -43.55 11.01 21.59
CA CYS A 197 -43.16 11.69 20.36
C CYS A 197 -44.37 12.40 19.75
N CYS A 198 -44.14 13.37 18.88
CA CYS A 198 -45.14 13.99 18.09
C CYS A 198 -44.80 13.93 16.61
N VAL A 199 -45.72 13.46 15.79
CA VAL A 199 -45.63 13.54 14.33
C VAL A 199 -46.30 14.83 13.87
N CYS A 200 -45.63 15.62 13.04
CA CYS A 200 -46.22 16.82 12.43
C CYS A 200 -46.18 16.67 10.90
N MET A 201 -47.28 17.08 10.28
CA MET A 201 -47.38 17.31 8.83
C MET A 201 -47.42 18.82 8.57
N LEU A 202 -46.62 19.30 7.64
CA LEU A 202 -46.57 20.70 7.20
C LEU A 202 -46.85 20.76 5.70
N ASP A 203 -47.62 21.74 5.28
CA ASP A 203 -47.89 22.02 3.86
C ASP A 203 -47.77 23.53 3.63
N VAL A 204 -47.09 23.88 2.54
CA VAL A 204 -46.89 25.31 2.16
C VAL A 204 -48.18 25.91 1.62
N ASP A 205 -48.67 26.94 2.30
CA ASP A 205 -49.96 27.56 1.96
C ASP A 205 -49.97 28.16 0.56
N ASN A 206 -50.99 27.81 -0.24
CA ASN A 206 -51.24 28.34 -1.59
C ASN A 206 -50.05 28.10 -2.55
N PHE A 207 -49.26 27.06 -2.38
CA PHE A 207 -48.02 26.79 -3.17
C PHE A 207 -48.30 26.68 -4.67
N LYS A 208 -49.41 26.07 -5.07
CA LYS A 208 -49.82 26.04 -6.48
C LYS A 208 -49.97 27.45 -7.05
N LYS A 209 -50.70 28.36 -6.35
CA LYS A 209 -50.85 29.73 -6.79
C LYS A 209 -49.54 30.49 -6.85
N PHE A 210 -48.64 30.18 -5.92
CA PHE A 210 -47.28 30.74 -5.93
C PHE A 210 -46.53 30.31 -7.21
N ASN A 211 -46.53 29.01 -7.55
CA ASN A 211 -45.95 28.49 -8.79
C ASN A 211 -46.57 29.09 -10.05
N ASP A 212 -47.90 29.20 -10.08
CA ASP A 212 -48.64 29.78 -11.22
C ASP A 212 -48.27 31.27 -11.41
N THR A 213 -47.89 31.97 -10.34
CA THR A 213 -47.57 33.41 -10.38
C THR A 213 -46.06 33.65 -10.67
N TYR A 214 -45.15 32.89 -10.06
CA TYR A 214 -43.73 33.17 -10.07
C TYR A 214 -42.88 32.11 -10.81
N GLY A 215 -43.52 31.03 -11.23
CA GLY A 215 -42.88 29.93 -11.94
C GLY A 215 -42.28 28.84 -11.02
N HIS A 216 -42.11 27.66 -11.56
CA HIS A 216 -41.56 26.51 -10.82
C HIS A 216 -40.15 26.74 -10.24
N PRO A 217 -39.21 27.46 -10.90
CA PRO A 217 -37.90 27.73 -10.29
C PRO A 217 -37.96 28.52 -8.99
N GLU A 218 -38.89 29.48 -8.90
CA GLU A 218 -39.09 30.21 -7.63
C GLU A 218 -39.81 29.34 -6.59
N GLY A 219 -40.70 28.43 -7.04
CA GLY A 219 -41.31 27.43 -6.17
C GLY A 219 -40.28 26.50 -5.54
N ASP A 220 -39.31 26.01 -6.32
CA ASP A 220 -38.21 25.20 -5.81
C ASP A 220 -37.39 25.95 -4.75
N ARG A 221 -37.09 27.23 -4.99
CA ARG A 221 -36.43 28.09 -4.01
C ARG A 221 -37.28 28.30 -2.76
N ALA A 222 -38.59 28.45 -2.91
CA ALA A 222 -39.52 28.59 -1.79
C ALA A 222 -39.53 27.32 -0.91
N LEU A 223 -39.50 26.14 -1.51
CA LEU A 223 -39.38 24.89 -0.75
C LEU A 223 -38.05 24.82 0.01
N GLN A 224 -36.93 25.20 -0.60
CA GLN A 224 -35.63 25.27 0.07
C GLN A 224 -35.62 26.30 1.21
N TYR A 225 -36.29 27.40 1.03
CA TYR A 225 -36.49 28.41 2.08
C TYR A 225 -37.25 27.84 3.28
N VAL A 226 -38.38 27.15 3.06
CA VAL A 226 -39.16 26.49 4.12
C VAL A 226 -38.29 25.50 4.88
N VAL A 227 -37.51 24.68 4.18
CA VAL A 227 -36.57 23.72 4.80
C VAL A 227 -35.55 24.42 5.67
N LYS A 228 -34.89 25.46 5.16
CA LYS A 228 -33.86 26.21 5.89
C LYS A 228 -34.44 26.78 7.21
N HIS A 229 -35.61 27.40 7.16
CA HIS A 229 -36.24 28.01 8.34
C HIS A 229 -36.78 26.97 9.32
N SER A 230 -37.25 25.80 8.83
CA SER A 230 -37.66 24.71 9.69
C SER A 230 -36.48 24.08 10.42
N LEU A 231 -35.39 23.76 9.71
CA LEU A 231 -34.20 23.14 10.30
C LEU A 231 -33.54 24.00 11.39
N ASN A 232 -33.57 25.33 11.24
CA ASN A 232 -33.03 26.25 12.23
C ASN A 232 -33.77 26.21 13.60
N THR A 233 -34.97 25.64 13.65
CA THR A 233 -35.79 25.54 14.86
C THR A 233 -35.77 24.13 15.48
N LEU A 234 -35.31 23.11 14.72
CA LEU A 234 -35.30 21.74 15.17
C LEU A 234 -34.11 21.43 16.08
N ARG A 235 -34.30 20.47 16.96
CA ARG A 235 -33.22 19.86 17.75
C ARG A 235 -32.52 18.79 16.93
N GLN A 236 -31.31 18.48 17.31
CA GLN A 236 -30.51 17.41 16.61
C GLN A 236 -31.19 16.02 16.64
N VAL A 237 -32.07 15.79 17.62
CA VAL A 237 -32.79 14.51 17.80
C VAL A 237 -34.11 14.46 17.04
N ASP A 238 -34.57 15.61 16.52
CA ASP A 238 -35.81 15.70 15.73
C ASP A 238 -35.50 15.29 14.28
N ILE A 239 -36.44 14.63 13.64
CA ILE A 239 -36.29 14.14 12.28
C ILE A 239 -37.20 14.89 11.35
N MET A 240 -36.68 15.34 10.20
CA MET A 240 -37.46 16.03 9.16
C MET A 240 -37.25 15.30 7.81
N GLY A 241 -38.35 15.17 7.07
CA GLY A 241 -38.34 14.60 5.72
C GLY A 241 -39.30 15.32 4.78
N ARG A 242 -39.09 15.17 3.48
CA ARG A 242 -40.04 15.58 2.45
C ARG A 242 -41.02 14.46 2.19
N TYR A 243 -42.30 14.70 2.45
CA TYR A 243 -43.35 13.68 2.30
C TYR A 243 -43.84 13.59 0.84
N GLY A 244 -43.97 14.74 0.15
CA GLY A 244 -44.35 14.83 -1.26
C GLY A 244 -44.44 16.28 -1.69
N GLY A 245 -44.37 16.62 -2.94
CA GLY A 245 -44.59 17.96 -3.48
C GLY A 245 -44.15 19.12 -2.57
N GLU A 246 -45.15 19.77 -1.96
CA GLU A 246 -45.01 20.88 -1.00
C GLU A 246 -45.20 20.47 0.47
N GLU A 247 -45.25 19.13 0.73
CA GLU A 247 -45.52 18.57 2.03
C GLU A 247 -44.26 18.10 2.72
N PHE A 248 -44.11 18.44 4.00
CA PHE A 248 -43.01 18.03 4.86
C PHE A 248 -43.55 17.33 6.11
N ILE A 249 -42.76 16.42 6.63
CA ILE A 249 -43.09 15.61 7.79
C ILE A 249 -41.97 15.70 8.82
N PHE A 250 -42.38 15.70 10.11
CA PHE A 250 -41.45 15.77 11.24
C PHE A 250 -41.80 14.71 12.27
N LEU A 251 -40.77 14.20 12.93
CA LEU A 251 -40.89 13.48 14.19
C LEU A 251 -40.17 14.28 15.27
N LEU A 252 -40.93 14.88 16.18
CA LEU A 252 -40.40 15.53 17.35
C LEU A 252 -40.30 14.50 18.47
N THR A 253 -39.11 14.28 19.01
CA THR A 253 -38.85 13.23 20.00
C THR A 253 -38.75 13.77 21.41
N ASN A 254 -39.08 12.96 22.41
CA ASN A 254 -39.01 13.31 23.82
C ASN A 254 -39.77 14.61 24.15
N ILE A 255 -41.05 14.67 23.79
CA ILE A 255 -41.85 15.87 23.87
C ILE A 255 -43.28 15.54 24.34
N ASP A 256 -43.86 16.35 25.20
CA ASP A 256 -45.26 16.29 25.56
C ASP A 256 -46.12 17.14 24.61
N GLU A 257 -47.44 17.13 24.78
CA GLU A 257 -48.39 17.76 23.86
C GLU A 257 -48.24 19.28 23.83
N GLU A 258 -48.07 19.92 25.00
CA GLU A 258 -47.92 21.38 25.11
C GLU A 258 -46.64 21.85 24.39
N HIS A 259 -45.51 21.21 24.69
CA HIS A 259 -44.24 21.54 24.05
C HIS A 259 -44.22 21.16 22.55
N ALA A 260 -44.94 20.13 22.14
CA ALA A 260 -45.09 19.76 20.73
C ALA A 260 -45.82 20.85 19.93
N TYR A 261 -46.91 21.40 20.50
CA TYR A 261 -47.58 22.53 19.89
C TYR A 261 -46.65 23.75 19.77
N VAL A 262 -45.95 24.10 20.85
CA VAL A 262 -44.99 25.22 20.85
C VAL A 262 -43.88 25.02 19.83
N ALA A 263 -43.34 23.80 19.71
CA ALA A 263 -42.30 23.48 18.73
C ALA A 263 -42.83 23.59 17.29
N ALA A 264 -44.01 23.06 17.01
CA ALA A 264 -44.67 23.16 15.70
C ALA A 264 -44.97 24.63 15.33
N ASP A 265 -45.48 25.42 16.29
CA ASP A 265 -45.78 26.85 16.03
C ASP A 265 -44.49 27.67 15.85
N ARG A 266 -43.40 27.32 16.54
CA ARG A 266 -42.08 27.93 16.32
C ARG A 266 -41.59 27.69 14.92
N ILE A 267 -41.78 26.48 14.35
CA ILE A 267 -41.44 26.17 12.94
C ILE A 267 -42.27 27.07 12.02
N ARG A 268 -43.59 27.10 12.20
CA ARG A 268 -44.52 27.95 11.43
C ARG A 268 -44.12 29.43 11.48
N LEU A 269 -43.91 29.97 12.68
CA LEU A 269 -43.50 31.37 12.88
C LEU A 269 -42.13 31.67 12.25
N SER A 270 -41.20 30.73 12.28
CA SER A 270 -39.89 30.90 11.61
C SER A 270 -40.04 31.06 10.10
N ILE A 271 -41.01 30.41 9.48
CA ILE A 271 -41.33 30.57 8.05
C ILE A 271 -42.01 31.89 7.80
N GLU A 272 -43.06 32.23 8.57
CA GLU A 272 -43.87 33.43 8.40
C GLU A 272 -43.09 34.73 8.62
N ASN A 273 -42.30 34.80 9.70
CA ASN A 273 -41.62 36.03 10.13
C ASN A 273 -40.38 36.41 9.30
N ASN A 274 -39.97 35.57 8.38
CA ASN A 274 -38.88 35.86 7.46
C ASN A 274 -39.44 36.23 6.08
N THR A 275 -38.71 37.03 5.34
CA THR A 275 -39.08 37.43 3.98
C THR A 275 -38.42 36.51 2.97
N PHE A 276 -39.15 36.16 1.93
CA PHE A 276 -38.61 35.41 0.79
C PHE A 276 -38.36 36.36 -0.39
N ASP A 277 -37.07 36.47 -0.78
CA ASP A 277 -36.66 37.35 -1.87
C ASP A 277 -36.74 36.63 -3.20
N LEU A 278 -37.55 37.12 -4.11
CA LEU A 278 -37.62 36.68 -5.50
C LEU A 278 -36.37 37.13 -6.29
N GLN A 279 -36.02 36.44 -7.34
CA GLN A 279 -34.88 36.80 -8.21
C GLN A 279 -35.01 38.19 -8.87
N ASN A 280 -36.25 38.69 -9.01
CA ASN A 280 -36.52 40.03 -9.54
C ASN A 280 -36.38 41.15 -8.50
N GLY A 281 -35.95 40.82 -7.27
CA GLY A 281 -35.78 41.78 -6.14
C GLY A 281 -37.05 42.11 -5.37
N ALA A 282 -38.19 41.55 -5.72
CA ALA A 282 -39.40 41.70 -4.92
C ALA A 282 -39.40 40.70 -3.75
N THR A 283 -40.06 41.08 -2.66
CA THR A 283 -40.23 40.23 -1.47
C THR A 283 -41.65 39.74 -1.35
N VAL A 284 -41.83 38.46 -0.97
CA VAL A 284 -43.14 37.86 -0.73
C VAL A 284 -43.14 37.10 0.59
N ALA A 285 -44.28 37.03 1.24
CA ALA A 285 -44.48 36.24 2.44
C ALA A 285 -44.81 34.78 2.04
N ILE A 286 -44.19 33.83 2.70
CA ILE A 286 -44.54 32.42 2.59
C ILE A 286 -45.08 32.00 3.95
N THR A 287 -46.23 31.31 3.96
CA THR A 287 -46.80 30.72 5.16
C THR A 287 -46.99 29.23 5.01
N ALA A 288 -47.11 28.54 6.11
CA ALA A 288 -47.35 27.09 6.12
C ALA A 288 -48.41 26.74 7.18
N SER A 289 -49.22 25.77 6.88
CA SER A 289 -50.14 25.14 7.82
C SER A 289 -49.54 23.85 8.37
N MET A 290 -49.79 23.57 9.64
CA MET A 290 -49.28 22.35 10.28
C MET A 290 -50.39 21.60 11.02
N GLY A 291 -50.35 20.29 10.91
CA GLY A 291 -51.12 19.37 11.76
C GLY A 291 -50.18 18.50 12.60
N ALA A 292 -50.46 18.34 13.85
CA ALA A 292 -49.63 17.59 14.78
C ALA A 292 -50.45 16.57 15.57
N ALA A 293 -49.82 15.40 15.82
CA ALA A 293 -50.45 14.30 16.55
C ALA A 293 -49.45 13.63 17.49
N MET A 294 -49.84 13.45 18.74
CA MET A 294 -49.04 12.72 19.71
C MET A 294 -49.00 11.25 19.36
N VAL A 295 -47.81 10.68 19.44
CA VAL A 295 -47.58 9.24 19.32
C VAL A 295 -47.04 8.76 20.66
N LEU A 296 -47.78 7.88 21.30
CA LEU A 296 -47.42 7.27 22.56
C LEU A 296 -46.82 5.90 22.27
N PRO A 297 -45.50 5.72 22.28
CA PRO A 297 -44.92 4.42 22.07
C PRO A 297 -45.33 3.48 23.20
N GLY A 298 -45.88 2.34 22.82
CA GLY A 298 -46.39 1.36 23.81
C GLY A 298 -45.26 0.78 24.67
N ASP A 299 -45.59 0.41 25.89
CA ASP A 299 -44.66 -0.14 26.89
C ASP A 299 -44.19 -1.61 26.57
N LYS A 300 -44.55 -2.17 25.42
CA LYS A 300 -44.29 -3.58 25.09
C LYS A 300 -43.17 -3.75 24.05
N SER A 301 -42.20 -4.54 24.43
CA SER A 301 -41.27 -5.19 23.48
C SER A 301 -42.08 -5.90 22.40
N GLY A 302 -41.90 -5.50 21.13
CA GLY A 302 -42.65 -6.04 19.98
C GLY A 302 -43.79 -5.17 19.46
N SER A 303 -43.86 -3.88 19.86
CA SER A 303 -44.81 -2.93 19.29
C SER A 303 -44.51 -2.70 17.79
N ASP A 304 -45.57 -2.67 16.96
CA ASP A 304 -45.46 -2.31 15.55
C ASP A 304 -45.30 -0.77 15.42
N TYR A 305 -44.05 -0.29 15.51
CA TYR A 305 -43.73 1.13 15.40
C TYR A 305 -44.12 1.72 14.04
N ALA A 306 -44.06 0.89 12.98
CA ALA A 306 -44.51 1.29 11.65
C ALA A 306 -46.03 1.55 11.62
N ALA A 307 -46.84 0.70 12.27
CA ALA A 307 -48.26 0.93 12.38
C ALA A 307 -48.59 2.15 13.24
N MET A 308 -47.87 2.35 14.35
CA MET A 308 -48.01 3.52 15.22
C MET A 308 -47.67 4.82 14.46
N LEU A 309 -46.58 4.84 13.72
CA LEU A 309 -46.17 5.96 12.89
C LEU A 309 -47.23 6.30 11.85
N ARG A 310 -47.72 5.28 11.11
CA ARG A 310 -48.80 5.46 10.13
C ARG A 310 -50.07 6.00 10.73
N ALA A 311 -50.46 5.53 11.91
CA ALA A 311 -51.64 6.07 12.62
C ALA A 311 -51.43 7.50 13.08
N GLY A 312 -50.22 7.84 13.58
CA GLY A 312 -49.87 9.22 13.94
C GLY A 312 -49.90 10.16 12.75
N ILE A 313 -49.34 9.73 11.59
CA ILE A 313 -49.40 10.50 10.34
C ILE A 313 -50.82 10.74 9.90
N ALA A 314 -51.71 9.76 9.92
CA ALA A 314 -53.11 9.92 9.52
C ALA A 314 -53.84 10.94 10.41
N LYS A 315 -53.58 10.95 11.72
CA LYS A 315 -54.11 11.93 12.67
C LYS A 315 -53.55 13.33 12.40
N ALA A 316 -52.24 13.46 12.19
CA ALA A 316 -51.58 14.74 11.87
C ALA A 316 -52.10 15.32 10.55
N ASP A 317 -52.32 14.46 9.50
CA ASP A 317 -52.90 14.89 8.23
C ASP A 317 -54.33 15.43 8.41
N ALA A 318 -55.19 14.75 9.20
CA ALA A 318 -56.52 15.26 9.52
C ALA A 318 -56.47 16.62 10.26
N ALA A 319 -55.51 16.79 11.16
CA ALA A 319 -55.28 18.07 11.84
C ALA A 319 -54.77 19.17 10.89
N LEU A 320 -53.89 18.80 9.92
CA LEU A 320 -53.44 19.70 8.87
C LEU A 320 -54.59 20.20 7.99
N TYR A 321 -55.50 19.29 7.63
CA TYR A 321 -56.71 19.66 6.90
C TYR A 321 -57.57 20.69 7.68
N GLN A 322 -57.70 20.49 9.01
CA GLN A 322 -58.35 21.49 9.88
C GLN A 322 -57.63 22.83 9.86
N ALA A 323 -56.29 22.84 9.96
CA ALA A 323 -55.53 24.08 9.89
C ALA A 323 -55.76 24.85 8.57
N LYS A 324 -55.79 24.13 7.43
CA LYS A 324 -56.08 24.70 6.10
C LYS A 324 -57.52 25.27 6.02
N THR A 325 -58.52 24.56 6.54
CA THR A 325 -59.95 24.98 6.46
C THR A 325 -60.27 26.13 7.43
N GLN A 326 -59.58 26.26 8.55
CA GLN A 326 -59.77 27.31 9.53
C GLN A 326 -59.07 28.62 9.17
N GLY A 327 -58.46 28.74 8.00
CA GLY A 327 -57.87 29.98 7.52
C GLY A 327 -56.37 29.94 7.30
N ARG A 328 -55.74 28.73 7.32
CA ARG A 328 -54.32 28.51 7.07
C ARG A 328 -53.38 29.17 8.10
N ASN A 329 -52.08 29.12 7.84
CA ASN A 329 -51.01 29.74 8.66
C ASN A 329 -51.19 29.48 10.17
N ARG A 330 -51.42 28.24 10.54
CA ARG A 330 -51.65 27.81 11.94
C ARG A 330 -51.26 26.37 12.19
N VAL A 331 -51.15 26.02 13.44
CA VAL A 331 -50.98 24.65 13.92
C VAL A 331 -52.32 24.16 14.48
N CYS A 332 -52.73 22.95 14.12
CA CYS A 332 -53.82 22.21 14.77
C CYS A 332 -53.26 20.91 15.38
N MET A 333 -53.63 20.62 16.63
CA MET A 333 -53.37 19.35 17.28
C MET A 333 -54.51 18.36 17.01
N ALA A 334 -54.16 17.12 16.69
CA ALA A 334 -55.14 16.04 16.57
C ALA A 334 -55.70 15.68 17.96
N ARG A 335 -56.99 15.56 18.02
CA ARG A 335 -57.71 15.13 19.23
C ARG A 335 -57.84 13.61 19.33
#